data_d5fae6df7658091658be62b95efc0069
#
_entry.id   d5fae6df7658091658be62b95efc0069
#
_cell.length_a   1.000
_cell.length_b   1.000
_cell.length_c   1.000
_cell.angle_alpha   90.00
_cell.angle_beta   90.00
_cell.angle_gamma   90.00
#
_symmetry.space_group_name_H-M   'P 1'
#
loop_
_entity.id
_entity.type
_entity.pdbx_description
1 polymer ?
#
loop_
_entity_poly.entity_id
_entity_poly.type
_entity_poly.pdbx_seq_one_letter_code
_entity_poly.pdbx_strand_id
1 'polypeptide(L)'
;MRCTTRDRALAVISHELRQPLNVIQMNACLLQRLPASAEPSQLQGIAQAMQRAIESQKRLIDDLLDFSRLRTGKLALRRAEVDFGALALDLVAAFGARWPSGRLRAQMQAADPLICHADPVRLEQVVGNLLDNAMKFSPAGAEVQVRLSSEDGFARLAVADTGCGIAREFLPHVFGMFCQAGTGEGGSRGGLGIGLALVHSLAVAHGGFVKATSAGPGRGAEFNVWLPLHRRA
;
A
#
# COMPACT_ATOMS: atom_id res chain seq x y z
N MET A 1 -22.72 -23.65 -11.02
CA MET A 1 -21.26 -23.84 -10.82
C MET A 1 -20.82 -22.94 -9.68
N ARG A 2 -20.37 -23.47 -8.53
CA ARG A 2 -19.82 -22.66 -7.44
C ARG A 2 -18.39 -22.31 -7.81
N CYS A 3 -18.16 -21.06 -8.23
CA CYS A 3 -16.79 -20.54 -8.42
C CYS A 3 -16.09 -20.63 -7.06
N THR A 4 -15.02 -21.38 -6.95
CA THR A 4 -14.28 -21.54 -5.70
C THR A 4 -13.55 -20.22 -5.40
N THR A 5 -13.27 -19.95 -4.14
CA THR A 5 -12.47 -18.77 -3.73
C THR A 5 -11.15 -18.69 -4.49
N ARG A 6 -10.59 -19.84 -4.86
CA ARG A 6 -9.36 -19.97 -5.65
C ARG A 6 -9.52 -19.48 -7.09
N ASP A 7 -10.64 -19.84 -7.75
CA ASP A 7 -10.90 -19.43 -9.14
C ASP A 7 -11.11 -17.93 -9.24
N ARG A 8 -11.80 -17.35 -8.24
CA ARG A 8 -12.00 -15.89 -8.14
C ARG A 8 -10.68 -15.16 -7.94
N ALA A 9 -9.79 -15.69 -7.08
CA ALA A 9 -8.46 -15.13 -6.86
C ALA A 9 -7.61 -15.13 -8.14
N LEU A 10 -7.59 -16.24 -8.88
CA LEU A 10 -6.86 -16.36 -10.15
C LEU A 10 -7.39 -15.39 -11.21
N ALA A 11 -8.70 -15.22 -11.30
CA ALA A 11 -9.32 -14.27 -12.22
C ALA A 11 -8.90 -12.82 -11.90
N VAL A 12 -8.92 -12.42 -10.62
CA VAL A 12 -8.49 -11.09 -10.18
C VAL A 12 -7.00 -10.88 -10.47
N ILE A 13 -6.14 -11.84 -10.12
CA ILE A 13 -4.70 -11.77 -10.41
C ILE A 13 -4.45 -11.59 -11.91
N SER A 14 -5.11 -12.39 -12.75
CA SER A 14 -4.94 -12.32 -14.19
C SER A 14 -5.38 -10.98 -14.76
N HIS A 15 -6.46 -10.40 -14.23
CA HIS A 15 -6.95 -9.09 -14.63
C HIS A 15 -5.97 -7.97 -14.25
N GLU A 16 -5.52 -7.95 -13.00
CA GLU A 16 -4.61 -6.91 -12.49
C GLU A 16 -3.22 -6.98 -13.15
N LEU A 17 -2.71 -8.19 -13.44
CA LEU A 17 -1.46 -8.33 -14.19
C LEU A 17 -1.58 -7.87 -15.65
N ARG A 18 -2.77 -7.98 -16.26
CA ARG A 18 -3.00 -7.57 -17.65
C ARG A 18 -3.10 -6.06 -17.81
N GLN A 19 -3.61 -5.34 -16.80
CA GLN A 19 -3.81 -3.89 -16.89
C GLN A 19 -2.52 -3.11 -17.21
N PRO A 20 -1.41 -3.22 -16.44
CA PRO A 20 -0.19 -2.50 -16.76
C PRO A 20 0.42 -2.95 -18.10
N LEU A 21 0.29 -4.22 -18.47
CA LEU A 21 0.73 -4.70 -19.79
C LEU A 21 -0.04 -4.03 -20.93
N ASN A 22 -1.35 -3.86 -20.80
CA ASN A 22 -2.16 -3.14 -21.79
C ASN A 22 -1.71 -1.68 -21.92
N VAL A 23 -1.37 -1.01 -20.79
CA VAL A 23 -0.86 0.36 -20.83
C VAL A 23 0.47 0.43 -21.59
N ILE A 24 1.39 -0.50 -21.32
CA ILE A 24 2.68 -0.58 -22.02
C ILE A 24 2.45 -0.83 -23.50
N GLN A 25 1.61 -1.80 -23.87
CA GLN A 25 1.32 -2.14 -25.27
C GLN A 25 0.68 -0.97 -26.02
N MET A 26 -0.30 -0.29 -25.41
CA MET A 26 -0.96 0.87 -26.02
C MET A 26 0.05 2.01 -26.27
N ASN A 27 0.90 2.31 -25.30
CA ASN A 27 1.92 3.36 -25.45
C ASN A 27 3.00 2.98 -26.48
N ALA A 28 3.39 1.69 -26.55
CA ALA A 28 4.30 1.22 -27.59
C ALA A 28 3.68 1.37 -29.00
N CYS A 29 2.39 1.06 -29.17
CA CYS A 29 1.67 1.31 -30.43
C CYS A 29 1.57 2.80 -30.76
N LEU A 30 1.39 3.66 -29.77
CA LEU A 30 1.38 5.13 -29.97
C LEU A 30 2.75 5.60 -30.47
N LEU A 31 3.86 5.13 -29.86
CA LEU A 31 5.23 5.46 -30.31
C LEU A 31 5.47 5.10 -31.79
N GLN A 32 4.97 3.92 -32.23
CA GLN A 32 5.12 3.49 -33.62
C GLN A 32 4.36 4.34 -34.64
N ARG A 33 3.32 5.07 -34.19
CA ARG A 33 2.46 5.91 -35.03
C ARG A 33 2.78 7.39 -34.94
N LEU A 34 3.71 7.79 -34.07
CA LEU A 34 4.11 9.18 -33.93
C LEU A 34 4.86 9.62 -35.21
N PRO A 35 4.56 10.82 -35.73
CA PRO A 35 5.33 11.39 -36.83
C PRO A 35 6.75 11.76 -36.36
N ALA A 36 7.69 11.82 -37.29
CA ALA A 36 9.06 12.23 -37.01
C ALA A 36 9.17 13.65 -36.39
N SER A 37 8.13 14.47 -36.55
CA SER A 37 8.00 15.81 -35.98
C SER A 37 7.34 15.85 -34.60
N ALA A 38 7.14 14.69 -33.95
CA ALA A 38 6.51 14.65 -32.64
C ALA A 38 7.30 15.45 -31.59
N GLU A 39 6.58 16.21 -30.79
CA GLU A 39 7.16 17.04 -29.74
C GLU A 39 7.86 16.19 -28.65
N PRO A 40 9.04 16.63 -28.16
CA PRO A 40 9.73 15.89 -27.08
C PRO A 40 8.87 15.66 -25.84
N SER A 41 7.95 16.57 -25.53
CA SER A 41 7.01 16.47 -24.42
C SER A 41 6.06 15.26 -24.56
N GLN A 42 5.63 14.94 -25.78
CA GLN A 42 4.79 13.78 -26.07
C GLN A 42 5.55 12.48 -25.86
N LEU A 43 6.78 12.41 -26.37
CA LEU A 43 7.66 11.25 -26.16
C LEU A 43 7.95 11.01 -24.68
N GLN A 44 8.25 12.08 -23.94
CA GLN A 44 8.48 12.02 -22.51
C GLN A 44 7.23 11.55 -21.74
N GLY A 45 6.04 12.04 -22.12
CA GLY A 45 4.77 11.61 -21.50
C GLY A 45 4.51 10.12 -21.70
N ILE A 46 4.74 9.58 -22.89
CA ILE A 46 4.59 8.17 -23.21
C ILE A 46 5.61 7.33 -22.44
N ALA A 47 6.89 7.73 -22.43
CA ALA A 47 7.93 7.05 -21.70
C ALA A 47 7.63 6.98 -20.19
N GLN A 48 7.18 8.08 -19.59
CA GLN A 48 6.76 8.13 -18.18
C GLN A 48 5.54 7.25 -17.90
N ALA A 49 4.57 7.15 -18.81
CA ALA A 49 3.42 6.28 -18.67
C ALA A 49 3.83 4.80 -18.68
N MET A 50 4.72 4.42 -19.61
CA MET A 50 5.29 3.07 -19.66
C MET A 50 6.10 2.74 -18.41
N GLN A 51 6.96 3.67 -17.95
CA GLN A 51 7.77 3.48 -16.74
C GLN A 51 6.88 3.23 -15.51
N ARG A 52 5.83 4.04 -15.31
CA ARG A 52 4.86 3.84 -14.21
C ARG A 52 4.17 2.48 -14.31
N ALA A 53 3.82 2.03 -15.51
CA ALA A 53 3.19 0.72 -15.71
C ALA A 53 4.14 -0.43 -15.38
N ILE A 54 5.42 -0.34 -15.77
CA ILE A 54 6.47 -1.32 -15.43
C ILE A 54 6.68 -1.39 -13.91
N GLU A 55 6.76 -0.25 -13.23
CA GLU A 55 6.92 -0.18 -11.77
C GLU A 55 5.70 -0.76 -11.04
N SER A 56 4.50 -0.52 -11.57
CA SER A 56 3.27 -1.14 -11.05
C SER A 56 3.29 -2.66 -11.22
N GLN A 57 3.68 -3.16 -12.41
CA GLN A 57 3.80 -4.58 -12.70
C GLN A 57 4.80 -5.26 -11.75
N LYS A 58 5.97 -4.65 -11.58
CA LYS A 58 7.01 -5.17 -10.69
C LYS A 58 6.50 -5.29 -9.25
N ARG A 59 5.87 -4.24 -8.72
CA ARG A 59 5.27 -4.28 -7.37
C ARG A 59 4.25 -5.40 -7.21
N LEU A 60 3.36 -5.60 -8.20
CA LEU A 60 2.36 -6.67 -8.15
C LEU A 60 3.01 -8.07 -8.09
N ILE A 61 4.09 -8.28 -8.85
CA ILE A 61 4.83 -9.55 -8.84
C ILE A 61 5.52 -9.76 -7.48
N ASP A 62 6.20 -8.72 -6.97
CA ASP A 62 6.92 -8.78 -5.69
C ASP A 62 5.94 -9.06 -4.54
N ASP A 63 4.78 -8.40 -4.50
CA ASP A 63 3.73 -8.63 -3.50
C ASP A 63 3.20 -10.07 -3.54
N LEU A 64 2.99 -10.64 -4.74
CA LEU A 64 2.56 -12.02 -4.92
C LEU A 64 3.61 -13.02 -4.41
N LEU A 65 4.90 -12.77 -4.72
CA LEU A 65 6.02 -13.61 -4.28
C LEU A 65 6.18 -13.54 -2.76
N ASP A 66 6.16 -12.35 -2.18
CA ASP A 66 6.29 -12.14 -0.74
C ASP A 66 5.13 -12.79 0.01
N PHE A 67 3.92 -12.61 -0.51
CA PHE A 67 2.76 -13.28 0.05
C PHE A 67 2.89 -14.81 0.00
N SER A 68 3.33 -15.38 -1.14
CA SER A 68 3.57 -16.82 -1.26
C SER A 68 4.60 -17.33 -0.24
N ARG A 69 5.69 -16.56 -0.01
CA ARG A 69 6.73 -16.86 0.98
C ARG A 69 6.21 -16.78 2.41
N LEU A 70 5.40 -15.76 2.72
CA LEU A 70 4.77 -15.62 4.04
C LEU A 70 3.85 -16.79 4.36
N ARG A 71 2.97 -17.18 3.40
CA ARG A 71 2.03 -18.28 3.58
C ARG A 71 2.70 -19.63 3.78
N THR A 72 3.88 -19.84 3.19
CA THR A 72 4.65 -21.08 3.31
C THR A 72 5.64 -21.06 4.48
N GLY A 73 5.65 -19.99 5.30
CA GLY A 73 6.62 -19.82 6.41
C GLY A 73 8.07 -19.66 5.92
N LYS A 74 8.28 -19.37 4.63
CA LYS A 74 9.61 -19.25 4.01
C LYS A 74 10.13 -17.83 3.95
N LEU A 75 9.39 -16.84 4.46
CA LEU A 75 9.89 -15.47 4.53
C LEU A 75 10.88 -15.36 5.69
N ALA A 76 12.17 -15.30 5.38
CA ALA A 76 13.21 -14.96 6.35
C ALA A 76 13.28 -13.44 6.52
N LEU A 77 13.08 -12.93 7.74
CA LEU A 77 13.25 -11.52 8.07
C LEU A 77 14.73 -11.24 8.38
N ARG A 78 15.28 -10.18 7.78
CA ARG A 78 16.61 -9.66 8.10
C ARG A 78 16.46 -8.54 9.14
N ARG A 79 16.26 -8.94 10.38
CA ARG A 79 16.03 -7.98 11.46
C ARG A 79 17.29 -7.25 11.87
N ALA A 80 17.15 -5.95 12.08
CA ALA A 80 18.16 -5.04 12.61
C ALA A 80 17.50 -4.06 13.60
N GLU A 81 18.30 -3.31 14.37
CA GLU A 81 17.78 -2.15 15.09
C GLU A 81 17.40 -1.06 14.07
N VAL A 82 16.15 -0.64 14.08
CA VAL A 82 15.60 0.37 13.18
C VAL A 82 14.82 1.39 13.97
N ASP A 83 15.11 2.66 13.77
CA ASP A 83 14.19 3.72 14.20
C ASP A 83 13.00 3.77 13.23
N PHE A 84 11.93 3.11 13.63
CA PHE A 84 10.71 3.02 12.83
C PHE A 84 10.06 4.39 12.62
N GLY A 85 10.22 5.29 13.60
CA GLY A 85 9.70 6.65 13.51
C GLY A 85 10.41 7.43 12.40
N ALA A 86 11.74 7.45 12.41
CA ALA A 86 12.54 8.13 11.40
C ALA A 86 12.28 7.54 10.00
N LEU A 87 12.32 6.21 9.86
CA LEU A 87 12.04 5.52 8.60
C LEU A 87 10.67 5.89 8.03
N ALA A 88 9.63 5.88 8.86
CA ALA A 88 8.29 6.22 8.41
C ALA A 88 8.17 7.70 7.98
N LEU A 89 8.81 8.63 8.69
CA LEU A 89 8.82 10.05 8.32
C LEU A 89 9.53 10.28 6.99
N ASP A 90 10.66 9.62 6.74
CA ASP A 90 11.40 9.72 5.49
C ASP A 90 10.56 9.22 4.31
N LEU A 91 9.86 8.09 4.50
CA LEU A 91 8.94 7.56 3.49
C LEU A 91 7.77 8.50 3.23
N VAL A 92 7.16 9.06 4.27
CA VAL A 92 6.07 10.03 4.12
C VAL A 92 6.54 11.26 3.35
N ALA A 93 7.73 11.77 3.62
CA ALA A 93 8.32 12.89 2.90
C ALA A 93 8.52 12.56 1.41
N ALA A 94 9.07 11.37 1.11
CA ALA A 94 9.27 10.89 -0.27
C ALA A 94 7.94 10.69 -1.03
N PHE A 95 6.91 10.18 -0.35
CA PHE A 95 5.56 10.08 -0.89
C PHE A 95 4.92 11.46 -1.11
N GLY A 96 5.11 12.37 -0.16
CA GLY A 96 4.56 13.73 -0.21
C GLY A 96 5.05 14.52 -1.43
N ALA A 97 6.28 14.28 -1.88
CA ALA A 97 6.83 14.89 -3.10
C ALA A 97 6.09 14.46 -4.38
N ARG A 98 5.42 13.31 -4.37
CA ARG A 98 4.59 12.78 -5.48
C ARG A 98 3.11 13.16 -5.33
N TRP A 99 2.71 13.64 -4.14
CA TRP A 99 1.33 13.97 -3.83
C TRP A 99 1.11 15.46 -4.06
N PRO A 100 0.21 15.86 -4.96
CA PRO A 100 -0.05 17.28 -5.18
C PRO A 100 -0.60 17.92 -3.90
N SER A 101 -0.04 19.05 -3.50
CA SER A 101 -0.65 20.02 -2.60
C SER A 101 -0.73 19.70 -1.09
N GLY A 102 0.35 19.20 -0.45
CA GLY A 102 0.45 19.32 1.04
C GLY A 102 -0.61 18.57 1.87
N ARG A 103 -1.29 17.58 1.28
CA ARG A 103 -2.37 16.82 1.91
C ARG A 103 -1.90 15.65 2.76
N LEU A 104 -0.64 15.25 2.61
CA LEU A 104 -0.02 14.23 3.43
C LEU A 104 0.71 14.92 4.57
N ARG A 105 0.24 14.71 5.77
CA ARG A 105 0.83 15.28 7.00
C ARG A 105 1.35 14.15 7.87
N ALA A 106 2.56 14.30 8.38
CA ALA A 106 3.12 13.39 9.37
C ALA A 106 3.34 14.13 10.69
N GLN A 107 3.07 13.44 11.79
CA GLN A 107 3.27 13.92 13.13
C GLN A 107 3.92 12.85 14.00
N MET A 108 5.10 13.15 14.54
CA MET A 108 5.72 12.38 15.60
C MET A 108 5.13 12.82 16.94
N GLN A 109 4.52 11.91 17.66
CA GLN A 109 3.93 12.14 18.99
C GLN A 109 4.75 11.48 20.11
N ALA A 110 5.71 10.60 19.74
CA ALA A 110 6.63 10.02 20.70
C ALA A 110 7.73 11.01 21.07
N ALA A 111 8.09 11.07 22.37
CA ALA A 111 9.18 11.88 22.87
C ALA A 111 10.56 11.21 22.56
N ASP A 112 10.59 9.87 22.55
CA ASP A 112 11.79 9.08 22.32
C ASP A 112 11.75 8.41 20.94
N PRO A 113 12.93 8.04 20.36
CA PRO A 113 13.00 7.26 19.13
C PRO A 113 12.25 5.94 19.24
N LEU A 114 11.55 5.55 18.18
CA LEU A 114 10.77 4.32 18.12
C LEU A 114 11.63 3.15 17.62
N ILE A 115 12.59 2.71 18.44
CA ILE A 115 13.52 1.65 18.06
C ILE A 115 12.82 0.30 18.09
N CYS A 116 12.83 -0.41 16.97
CA CYS A 116 12.29 -1.74 16.79
C CYS A 116 13.39 -2.70 16.31
N HIS A 117 13.31 -3.99 16.68
CA HIS A 117 14.15 -5.04 16.07
C HIS A 117 13.41 -5.66 14.89
N ALA A 118 13.57 -5.08 13.71
CA ALA A 118 12.74 -5.34 12.54
C ALA A 118 13.55 -5.36 11.23
N ASP A 119 12.95 -5.86 10.16
CA ASP A 119 13.51 -5.81 8.81
C ASP A 119 13.11 -4.48 8.15
N PRO A 120 14.07 -3.56 7.88
CA PRO A 120 13.77 -2.23 7.38
C PRO A 120 13.05 -2.27 6.02
N VAL A 121 13.44 -3.17 5.11
CA VAL A 121 12.80 -3.30 3.79
C VAL A 121 11.33 -3.70 3.93
N ARG A 122 11.03 -4.55 4.91
CA ARG A 122 9.65 -4.97 5.17
C ARG A 122 8.84 -3.88 5.87
N LEU A 123 9.47 -3.05 6.70
CA LEU A 123 8.82 -1.87 7.28
C LEU A 123 8.50 -0.82 6.21
N GLU A 124 9.42 -0.57 5.27
CA GLU A 124 9.15 0.28 4.11
C GLU A 124 7.94 -0.22 3.31
N GLN A 125 7.83 -1.53 3.10
CA GLN A 125 6.71 -2.15 2.42
C GLN A 125 5.38 -1.97 3.18
N VAL A 126 5.40 -2.08 4.52
CA VAL A 126 4.23 -1.83 5.38
C VAL A 126 3.76 -0.38 5.23
N VAL A 127 4.66 0.59 5.41
CA VAL A 127 4.34 2.02 5.32
C VAL A 127 3.85 2.37 3.91
N GLY A 128 4.57 1.92 2.88
CA GLY A 128 4.22 2.14 1.48
C GLY A 128 2.83 1.63 1.12
N ASN A 129 2.49 0.40 1.53
CA ASN A 129 1.16 -0.17 1.29
C ASN A 129 0.03 0.61 1.97
N LEU A 130 0.26 1.12 3.19
CA LEU A 130 -0.72 1.96 3.88
C LEU A 130 -0.91 3.31 3.19
N LEU A 131 0.19 3.95 2.77
CA LEU A 131 0.14 5.23 2.05
C LEU A 131 -0.51 5.07 0.67
N ASP A 132 -0.13 4.05 -0.11
CA ASP A 132 -0.74 3.74 -1.40
C ASP A 132 -2.25 3.47 -1.25
N ASN A 133 -2.65 2.77 -0.17
CA ASN A 133 -4.06 2.53 0.14
C ASN A 133 -4.80 3.83 0.43
N ALA A 134 -4.25 4.69 1.28
CA ALA A 134 -4.83 5.99 1.60
C ALA A 134 -4.97 6.86 0.35
N MET A 135 -3.94 6.90 -0.52
CA MET A 135 -3.99 7.62 -1.82
C MET A 135 -5.12 7.11 -2.72
N LYS A 136 -5.21 5.81 -2.86
CA LYS A 136 -6.14 5.14 -3.77
C LYS A 136 -7.60 5.39 -3.40
N PHE A 137 -7.90 5.41 -2.10
CA PHE A 137 -9.27 5.50 -1.60
C PHE A 137 -9.69 6.92 -1.20
N SER A 138 -8.78 7.88 -1.30
CA SER A 138 -9.06 9.29 -1.04
C SER A 138 -9.37 10.04 -2.34
N PRO A 139 -10.45 10.82 -2.40
CA PRO A 139 -10.74 11.68 -3.55
C PRO A 139 -9.73 12.83 -3.65
N ALA A 140 -9.75 13.51 -4.79
CA ALA A 140 -8.97 14.73 -4.97
C ALA A 140 -9.41 15.75 -3.90
N GLY A 141 -8.50 16.25 -3.06
CA GLY A 141 -8.79 17.18 -1.95
C GLY A 141 -8.79 16.54 -0.55
N ALA A 142 -8.82 15.23 -0.43
CA ALA A 142 -8.78 14.53 0.85
C ALA A 142 -7.43 14.67 1.55
N GLU A 143 -7.45 14.77 2.87
CA GLU A 143 -6.24 14.76 3.71
C GLU A 143 -5.90 13.33 4.15
N VAL A 144 -4.60 13.04 4.23
CA VAL A 144 -4.06 11.85 4.85
C VAL A 144 -3.14 12.28 5.98
N GLN A 145 -3.39 11.74 7.17
CA GLN A 145 -2.65 12.02 8.36
C GLN A 145 -1.90 10.77 8.83
N VAL A 146 -0.60 10.89 9.01
CA VAL A 146 0.26 9.85 9.56
C VAL A 146 0.66 10.26 10.97
N ARG A 147 0.41 9.40 11.96
CA ARG A 147 0.81 9.62 13.34
C ARG A 147 1.69 8.48 13.83
N LEU A 148 2.75 8.85 14.51
CA LEU A 148 3.72 7.93 15.12
C LEU A 148 3.76 8.18 16.62
N SER A 149 3.52 7.15 17.40
CA SER A 149 3.48 7.22 18.87
C SER A 149 4.07 5.96 19.50
N SER A 150 4.36 6.04 20.79
CA SER A 150 4.67 4.89 21.64
C SER A 150 3.47 4.59 22.52
N GLU A 151 3.04 3.32 22.57
CA GLU A 151 1.88 2.86 23.33
C GLU A 151 2.14 1.45 23.88
N ASP A 152 2.10 1.28 25.18
CA ASP A 152 2.22 -0.01 25.91
C ASP A 152 3.41 -0.90 25.47
N GLY A 153 4.56 -0.28 25.18
CA GLY A 153 5.76 -0.99 24.73
C GLY A 153 5.78 -1.30 23.23
N PHE A 154 4.88 -0.70 22.47
CA PHE A 154 4.84 -0.79 21.02
C PHE A 154 5.07 0.57 20.37
N ALA A 155 5.75 0.58 19.23
CA ALA A 155 5.70 1.67 18.27
C ALA A 155 4.40 1.56 17.48
N ARG A 156 3.60 2.60 17.46
CA ARG A 156 2.34 2.68 16.69
C ARG A 156 2.49 3.62 15.52
N LEU A 157 2.17 3.12 14.34
CA LEU A 157 1.94 3.91 13.12
C LEU A 157 0.43 3.91 12.84
N ALA A 158 -0.16 5.10 12.77
CA ALA A 158 -1.55 5.30 12.36
C ALA A 158 -1.58 6.09 11.06
N VAL A 159 -2.27 5.56 10.04
CA VAL A 159 -2.53 6.24 8.76
C VAL A 159 -4.03 6.44 8.65
N ALA A 160 -4.46 7.70 8.74
CA ALA A 160 -5.86 8.09 8.65
C ALA A 160 -6.11 8.86 7.36
N ASP A 161 -7.17 8.50 6.65
CA ASP A 161 -7.64 9.18 5.45
C ASP A 161 -9.07 9.72 5.62
N THR A 162 -9.42 10.74 4.85
CA THR A 162 -10.78 11.28 4.75
C THR A 162 -11.48 10.80 3.48
N GLY A 163 -11.19 9.57 3.07
CA GLY A 163 -11.66 8.96 1.83
C GLY A 163 -13.06 8.34 1.89
N CYS A 164 -13.26 7.33 1.05
CA CYS A 164 -14.56 6.68 0.87
C CYS A 164 -15.06 5.91 2.10
N GLY A 165 -14.21 5.70 3.13
CA GLY A 165 -14.56 4.94 4.32
C GLY A 165 -14.80 3.46 4.05
N ILE A 166 -15.14 2.72 5.11
CA ILE A 166 -15.30 1.26 5.07
C ILE A 166 -16.64 0.89 5.70
N ALA A 167 -17.45 0.10 5.00
CA ALA A 167 -18.68 -0.43 5.54
C ALA A 167 -18.39 -1.36 6.74
N ARG A 168 -19.24 -1.30 7.76
CA ARG A 168 -19.06 -2.03 9.02
C ARG A 168 -18.89 -3.54 8.81
N GLU A 169 -19.63 -4.09 7.87
CA GLU A 169 -19.62 -5.51 7.52
C GLU A 169 -18.31 -5.92 6.86
N PHE A 170 -17.61 -4.97 6.22
CA PHE A 170 -16.35 -5.23 5.53
C PHE A 170 -15.13 -5.07 6.42
N LEU A 171 -15.22 -4.28 7.52
CA LEU A 171 -14.09 -4.02 8.43
C LEU A 171 -13.38 -5.30 8.92
N PRO A 172 -14.07 -6.40 9.32
CA PRO A 172 -13.39 -7.62 9.74
C PRO A 172 -12.59 -8.31 8.63
N HIS A 173 -12.85 -7.95 7.38
CA HIS A 173 -12.28 -8.61 6.20
C HIS A 173 -11.24 -7.78 5.46
N VAL A 174 -10.97 -6.52 5.88
CA VAL A 174 -10.08 -5.60 5.14
C VAL A 174 -8.64 -6.10 5.00
N PHE A 175 -8.17 -6.89 5.95
CA PHE A 175 -6.86 -7.54 5.92
C PHE A 175 -6.89 -8.92 5.26
N GLY A 176 -8.05 -9.35 4.77
CA GLY A 176 -8.21 -10.58 4.01
C GLY A 176 -7.62 -10.45 2.61
N MET A 177 -7.15 -11.58 2.08
CA MET A 177 -6.61 -11.63 0.72
C MET A 177 -7.71 -11.48 -0.31
N PHE A 178 -7.36 -10.78 -1.40
CA PHE A 178 -8.27 -10.54 -2.53
C PHE A 178 -9.61 -9.90 -2.10
N CYS A 179 -9.63 -9.35 -0.88
CA CYS A 179 -10.77 -8.62 -0.37
C CYS A 179 -10.77 -7.20 -0.93
N GLN A 180 -11.83 -6.85 -1.64
CA GLN A 180 -12.07 -5.51 -2.17
C GLN A 180 -13.47 -5.06 -1.72
N ALA A 181 -13.60 -3.85 -1.22
CA ALA A 181 -14.88 -3.26 -0.89
C ALA A 181 -15.61 -2.91 -2.20
N GLY A 182 -16.73 -3.61 -2.46
CA GLY A 182 -17.72 -3.25 -3.47
C GLY A 182 -17.32 -3.51 -4.93
N THR A 183 -17.89 -4.56 -5.50
CA THR A 183 -18.10 -4.70 -6.96
C THR A 183 -19.42 -3.99 -7.35
N GLY A 184 -19.64 -2.74 -6.92
CA GLY A 184 -20.74 -1.89 -7.40
C GLY A 184 -20.36 -1.23 -8.71
N GLU A 185 -21.34 -0.77 -9.49
CA GLU A 185 -21.27 -0.22 -10.86
C GLU A 185 -20.29 0.99 -11.07
N GLY A 186 -19.38 1.26 -10.14
CA GLY A 186 -18.39 2.35 -10.18
C GLY A 186 -16.96 1.93 -10.50
N GLY A 187 -16.71 0.70 -10.96
CA GLY A 187 -15.38 0.24 -11.35
C GLY A 187 -14.50 -0.11 -10.15
N SER A 188 -13.87 -1.27 -10.19
CA SER A 188 -12.80 -1.64 -9.25
C SER A 188 -11.73 -0.54 -9.27
N ARG A 189 -11.49 0.11 -8.14
CA ARG A 189 -10.39 1.09 -7.99
C ARG A 189 -9.02 0.40 -7.98
N GLY A 190 -8.82 -0.63 -8.83
CA GLY A 190 -7.56 -1.33 -9.12
C GLY A 190 -6.84 -1.97 -7.92
N GLY A 191 -6.08 -3.01 -8.17
CA GLY A 191 -5.18 -3.65 -7.23
C GLY A 191 -5.68 -5.01 -6.76
N LEU A 192 -4.74 -5.89 -6.41
CA LEU A 192 -5.02 -7.31 -6.07
C LEU A 192 -5.75 -7.53 -4.73
N GLY A 193 -5.91 -6.51 -3.89
CA GLY A 193 -6.39 -6.70 -2.52
C GLY A 193 -5.40 -7.51 -1.66
N ILE A 194 -4.10 -7.44 -1.97
CA ILE A 194 -3.02 -8.12 -1.25
C ILE A 194 -2.29 -7.16 -0.30
N GLY A 195 -2.21 -5.87 -0.61
CA GLY A 195 -1.39 -4.91 0.16
C GLY A 195 -1.71 -4.89 1.65
N LEU A 196 -2.99 -4.80 2.05
CA LEU A 196 -3.36 -4.84 3.47
C LEU A 196 -3.16 -6.22 4.09
N ALA A 197 -3.36 -7.31 3.35
CA ALA A 197 -3.05 -8.67 3.83
C ALA A 197 -1.54 -8.83 4.07
N LEU A 198 -0.71 -8.21 3.23
CA LEU A 198 0.74 -8.19 3.40
C LEU A 198 1.14 -7.35 4.63
N VAL A 199 0.53 -6.17 4.83
CA VAL A 199 0.72 -5.35 6.04
C VAL A 199 0.44 -6.17 7.30
N HIS A 200 -0.70 -6.87 7.35
CA HIS A 200 -1.05 -7.74 8.47
C HIS A 200 -0.01 -8.84 8.69
N SER A 201 0.34 -9.56 7.62
CA SER A 201 1.26 -10.70 7.72
C SER A 201 2.67 -10.26 8.14
N LEU A 202 3.15 -9.11 7.63
CA LEU A 202 4.44 -8.55 8.01
C LEU A 202 4.45 -8.03 9.46
N ALA A 203 3.39 -7.35 9.90
CA ALA A 203 3.26 -6.92 11.29
C ALA A 203 3.31 -8.12 12.25
N VAL A 204 2.53 -9.16 11.98
CA VAL A 204 2.53 -10.42 12.77
C VAL A 204 3.89 -11.10 12.75
N ALA A 205 4.56 -11.16 11.59
CA ALA A 205 5.90 -11.74 11.47
C ALA A 205 6.94 -10.97 12.30
N HIS A 206 6.71 -9.69 12.61
CA HIS A 206 7.55 -8.88 13.51
C HIS A 206 7.10 -8.92 14.97
N GLY A 207 6.09 -9.74 15.32
CA GLY A 207 5.54 -9.84 16.67
C GLY A 207 4.56 -8.72 17.03
N GLY A 208 4.09 -7.99 16.03
CA GLY A 208 3.13 -6.91 16.16
C GLY A 208 1.70 -7.31 15.73
N PHE A 209 0.86 -6.33 15.56
CA PHE A 209 -0.53 -6.52 15.12
C PHE A 209 -1.03 -5.28 14.37
N VAL A 210 -2.21 -5.42 13.76
CA VAL A 210 -2.85 -4.36 12.99
C VAL A 210 -4.31 -4.20 13.36
N LYS A 211 -4.85 -2.99 13.16
CA LYS A 211 -6.27 -2.69 13.34
C LYS A 211 -6.72 -1.66 12.31
N ALA A 212 -7.91 -1.85 11.75
CA ALA A 212 -8.59 -0.87 10.93
C ALA A 212 -9.83 -0.35 11.64
N THR A 213 -10.11 0.93 11.49
CA THR A 213 -11.34 1.58 11.98
C THR A 213 -11.90 2.49 10.92
N SER A 214 -13.22 2.60 10.86
CA SER A 214 -13.96 3.56 10.04
C SER A 214 -15.31 3.80 10.65
N ALA A 215 -15.78 5.05 10.59
CA ALA A 215 -17.13 5.41 11.02
C ALA A 215 -18.21 5.09 9.96
N GLY A 216 -17.82 4.47 8.84
CA GLY A 216 -18.71 4.07 7.76
C GLY A 216 -18.38 4.70 6.42
N PRO A 217 -19.17 4.42 5.37
CA PRO A 217 -18.98 4.99 4.04
C PRO A 217 -18.97 6.51 4.05
N GLY A 218 -18.02 7.12 3.33
CA GLY A 218 -17.81 8.57 3.24
C GLY A 218 -17.19 9.21 4.49
N ARG A 219 -16.78 8.42 5.49
CA ARG A 219 -16.22 8.91 6.76
C ARG A 219 -14.74 8.63 6.92
N GLY A 220 -14.04 8.25 5.83
CA GLY A 220 -12.63 7.88 5.88
C GLY A 220 -12.35 6.60 6.64
N ALA A 221 -11.09 6.26 6.74
CA ALA A 221 -10.62 5.09 7.48
C ALA A 221 -9.30 5.41 8.20
N GLU A 222 -9.00 4.65 9.24
CA GLU A 222 -7.72 4.68 9.94
C GLU A 222 -7.18 3.26 10.05
N PHE A 223 -5.95 3.08 9.57
CA PHE A 223 -5.19 1.84 9.67
C PHE A 223 -4.06 2.02 10.66
N ASN A 224 -3.99 1.13 11.62
CA ASN A 224 -3.00 1.17 12.69
C ASN A 224 -2.14 -0.09 12.64
N VAL A 225 -0.83 0.09 12.82
CA VAL A 225 0.18 -0.97 12.94
C VAL A 225 0.93 -0.77 14.23
N TRP A 226 1.04 -1.83 15.04
CA TRP A 226 1.86 -1.85 16.25
C TRP A 226 3.02 -2.82 16.07
N LEU A 227 4.23 -2.36 16.38
CA LEU A 227 5.46 -3.16 16.36
C LEU A 227 6.11 -3.11 17.74
N PRO A 228 6.62 -4.23 18.27
CA PRO A 228 7.27 -4.23 19.57
C PRO A 228 8.47 -3.28 19.59
N LEU A 229 8.52 -2.39 20.58
CA LEU A 229 9.70 -1.58 20.83
C LEU A 229 10.83 -2.47 21.35
N HIS A 230 12.03 -2.24 20.83
CA HIS A 230 13.24 -2.89 21.35
C HIS A 230 13.68 -2.16 22.62
N ARG A 231 13.49 -2.80 23.78
CA ARG A 231 14.03 -2.28 25.04
C ARG A 231 15.53 -2.55 25.04
N ARG A 232 16.34 -1.50 25.02
CA ARG A 232 17.74 -1.65 25.38
C ARG A 232 17.79 -2.09 26.83
N ALA A 233 18.43 -3.25 27.09
CA ALA A 233 18.68 -3.75 28.43
C ALA A 233 19.64 -2.82 29.18
#